data_f4cad1b6178c47d67bbc40fd1df1354b
#
_entry.id   f4cad1b6178c47d67bbc40fd1df1354b
#
_cell.length_a   1.000
_cell.length_b   1.000
_cell.length_c   1.000
_cell.angle_alpha   90.00
_cell.angle_beta   90.00
_cell.angle_gamma   90.00
#
_symmetry.space_group_name_H-M   'P 1'
#
loop_
_entity.id
_entity.type
_entity.pdbx_description
1 polymer ?
#
loop_
_entity_poly.entity_id
_entity_poly.type
_entity_poly.pdbx_seq_one_letter_code
_entity_poly.pdbx_strand_id
1 'polypeptide(L)'
;MLAITQYTNREDCLRISGRMDLMKQIGFLLLCLCMLFPTGAQAASMMEVSYWEARAGSLGDVEVAGRDEIRLMNEAIREKDTLSVDFSAYPEELSGDVVSSYIKEATPSADGLSALGKDGAVSRLTPEDVDELLALRNLEDVPAVVPVRYAVTVTRANLRFLPTATAWVDASGVRKEDRLQGTAVDPAEPLAVLMDSDDKKFCFVQMRNYRGWVSKDDIAFTDRGTWMNYAAPSRFLVVTANLAMVDVGGRKEIFQMGSRIPLLDHAWQTWKISMPTADASGRLVEKRVSVPHDVKNFHEGWLSYTTNNIIRQSFRFLGDAYGWGGLDNSVDSSALVADVYRTVGIELPRDSARQELAMSHRVELPPILTEDERNSVIASAMPGSLLFQPGQVSVLLGTTHEGKPMVLQALYQCGASGLNGTEMQYPCRVLLSSLALLGDDGRTFCKRITSVGTMIP
;
A
#
# COMPACT_ATOMS: atom_id res chain seq x y z
N MET A 1 7.04 -31.25 -7.83
CA MET A 1 6.71 -31.20 -6.39
C MET A 1 7.77 -30.30 -5.75
N LEU A 2 7.62 -29.00 -5.91
CA LEU A 2 8.52 -27.97 -5.34
C LEU A 2 7.73 -27.23 -4.27
N ALA A 3 8.12 -27.47 -3.04
CA ALA A 3 7.58 -26.77 -1.89
C ALA A 3 8.04 -25.30 -1.97
N ILE A 4 7.11 -24.39 -2.17
CA ILE A 4 7.31 -22.97 -1.95
C ILE A 4 7.37 -22.78 -0.43
N THR A 5 8.57 -22.69 0.10
CA THR A 5 8.77 -22.34 1.51
C THR A 5 8.50 -20.82 1.61
N GLN A 6 7.30 -20.46 2.06
CA GLN A 6 6.96 -19.10 2.42
C GLN A 6 7.85 -18.67 3.59
N TYR A 7 8.73 -17.72 3.34
CA TYR A 7 9.39 -16.98 4.41
C TYR A 7 8.37 -16.06 5.05
N THR A 8 7.87 -16.44 6.19
CA THR A 8 6.98 -15.60 6.98
C THR A 8 7.83 -14.61 7.77
N ASN A 9 7.84 -13.33 7.37
CA ASN A 9 8.35 -12.19 8.15
C ASN A 9 7.81 -12.14 9.60
N ARG A 10 6.82 -12.95 9.90
CA ARG A 10 6.26 -13.15 11.24
C ARG A 10 7.28 -13.69 12.23
N GLU A 11 8.21 -14.54 11.77
CA GLU A 11 9.27 -15.06 12.62
C GLU A 11 10.43 -14.06 12.84
N ASP A 12 10.68 -13.17 11.88
CA ASP A 12 11.78 -12.21 12.01
C ASP A 12 11.40 -11.01 12.88
N CYS A 13 10.17 -10.50 12.82
CA CYS A 13 9.67 -9.60 13.87
C CYS A 13 9.64 -10.28 15.25
N LEU A 14 9.34 -11.59 15.28
CA LEU A 14 9.37 -12.38 16.50
C LEU A 14 10.81 -12.76 16.92
N ARG A 15 11.76 -12.90 15.99
CA ARG A 15 13.17 -13.22 16.30
C ARG A 15 13.98 -12.02 16.76
N ILE A 16 13.70 -10.81 16.30
CA ILE A 16 14.28 -9.58 16.87
C ILE A 16 13.79 -9.41 18.32
N SER A 17 12.57 -9.84 18.63
CA SER A 17 12.00 -9.90 19.97
C SER A 17 12.38 -11.19 20.75
N GLY A 18 13.06 -12.14 20.12
CA GLY A 18 13.26 -13.53 20.52
C GLY A 18 14.08 -13.79 21.81
N ARG A 19 14.21 -12.81 22.69
CA ARG A 19 14.65 -12.95 24.08
C ARG A 19 13.88 -12.08 25.08
N MET A 20 12.81 -11.46 24.67
CA MET A 20 11.91 -10.82 25.63
C MET A 20 10.78 -11.78 25.97
N ASP A 21 10.64 -12.09 27.24
CA ASP A 21 9.57 -12.89 27.81
C ASP A 21 8.21 -12.47 27.24
N LEU A 22 7.42 -13.41 26.72
CA LEU A 22 6.07 -13.18 26.18
C LEU A 22 5.19 -12.32 27.13
N MET A 23 5.40 -12.49 28.45
CA MET A 23 4.75 -11.67 29.48
C MET A 23 5.21 -10.21 29.47
N LYS A 24 6.46 -9.91 29.09
CA LYS A 24 6.94 -8.52 28.94
C LYS A 24 6.40 -7.90 27.67
N GLN A 25 6.24 -8.67 26.59
CA GLN A 25 5.65 -8.19 25.33
C GLN A 25 4.15 -7.90 25.48
N ILE A 26 3.41 -8.78 26.16
CA ILE A 26 1.98 -8.57 26.48
C ILE A 26 1.84 -7.41 27.48
N GLY A 27 2.68 -7.34 28.49
CA GLY A 27 2.72 -6.24 29.46
C GLY A 27 3.09 -4.91 28.83
N PHE A 28 4.00 -4.91 27.84
CA PHE A 28 4.40 -3.71 27.11
C PHE A 28 3.34 -3.25 26.11
N LEU A 29 2.68 -4.16 25.37
CA LEU A 29 1.55 -3.83 24.50
C LEU A 29 0.40 -3.20 25.31
N LEU A 30 0.12 -3.74 26.48
CA LEU A 30 -0.82 -3.17 27.45
C LEU A 30 -0.30 -1.84 28.04
N LEU A 31 1.01 -1.68 28.30
CA LEU A 31 1.59 -0.46 28.84
C LEU A 31 1.63 0.67 27.81
N CYS A 32 1.97 0.40 26.56
CA CYS A 32 1.87 1.37 25.47
C CYS A 32 0.40 1.79 25.21
N LEU A 33 -0.55 0.85 25.28
CA LEU A 33 -1.97 1.15 25.28
C LEU A 33 -2.37 1.96 26.52
N CYS A 34 -1.91 1.58 27.73
CA CYS A 34 -2.29 2.23 28.98
C CYS A 34 -1.66 3.61 29.19
N MET A 35 -0.45 3.87 28.66
CA MET A 35 0.16 5.21 28.77
C MET A 35 -0.47 6.23 27.80
N LEU A 36 -1.24 5.76 26.82
CA LEU A 36 -1.91 6.58 25.83
C LEU A 36 -3.41 6.84 26.16
N PHE A 37 -4.00 6.13 27.16
CA PHE A 37 -5.41 6.19 27.42
C PHE A 37 -5.75 6.49 28.90
N PRO A 38 -6.65 7.42 29.18
CA PRO A 38 -6.90 7.90 30.54
C PRO A 38 -7.71 6.98 31.45
N THR A 39 -8.43 6.00 30.97
CA THR A 39 -9.13 4.97 31.79
C THR A 39 -9.52 3.75 30.97
N GLY A 40 -9.55 2.54 31.55
CA GLY A 40 -9.79 1.30 30.83
C GLY A 40 -11.12 1.21 30.04
N ALA A 41 -12.20 1.80 30.54
CA ALA A 41 -13.51 1.80 29.85
C ALA A 41 -13.53 2.76 28.63
N GLN A 42 -12.83 3.90 28.73
CA GLN A 42 -12.74 4.87 27.64
C GLN A 42 -11.75 4.42 26.55
N ALA A 43 -10.68 3.70 26.95
CA ALA A 43 -9.75 3.08 26.02
C ALA A 43 -10.41 1.99 25.17
N ALA A 44 -11.28 1.17 25.76
CA ALA A 44 -11.99 0.12 25.03
C ALA A 44 -12.92 0.69 23.96
N SER A 45 -13.59 1.80 24.23
CA SER A 45 -14.48 2.42 23.25
C SER A 45 -13.75 3.04 22.06
N MET A 46 -12.54 3.56 22.24
CA MET A 46 -11.73 4.09 21.13
C MET A 46 -11.23 3.01 20.16
N MET A 47 -11.18 1.75 20.60
CA MET A 47 -10.81 0.61 19.75
C MET A 47 -11.99 0.12 18.89
N GLU A 48 -13.17 0.74 19.01
CA GLU A 48 -14.34 0.45 18.22
C GLU A 48 -14.59 1.54 17.18
N VAL A 49 -14.89 1.14 15.96
CA VAL A 49 -15.17 2.09 14.86
C VAL A 49 -16.35 3.02 15.19
N SER A 50 -17.37 2.50 15.86
CA SER A 50 -18.57 3.24 16.28
C SER A 50 -18.27 4.47 17.15
N TYR A 51 -17.19 4.43 17.94
CA TYR A 51 -16.75 5.60 18.72
C TYR A 51 -16.39 6.78 17.80
N TRP A 52 -15.67 6.50 16.70
CA TRP A 52 -15.21 7.53 15.77
C TRP A 52 -16.32 7.99 14.82
N GLU A 53 -17.19 7.07 14.40
CA GLU A 53 -18.40 7.42 13.63
C GLU A 53 -19.31 8.37 14.41
N ALA A 54 -19.53 8.10 15.71
CA ALA A 54 -20.31 8.99 16.57
C ALA A 54 -19.69 10.39 16.69
N ARG A 55 -18.35 10.49 16.60
CA ARG A 55 -17.65 11.79 16.66
C ARG A 55 -17.65 12.52 15.32
N ALA A 56 -17.73 11.82 14.20
CA ALA A 56 -17.98 12.44 12.90
C ALA A 56 -19.38 13.05 12.82
N GLY A 57 -20.29 12.62 13.70
CA GLY A 57 -21.63 13.19 13.89
C GLY A 57 -22.53 13.02 12.67
N SER A 58 -23.50 13.91 12.52
CA SER A 58 -24.50 13.85 11.44
C SER A 58 -23.90 14.05 10.04
N LEU A 59 -22.70 14.58 9.93
CA LEU A 59 -22.00 14.78 8.65
C LEU A 59 -21.17 13.54 8.22
N GLY A 60 -21.00 12.57 9.12
CA GLY A 60 -20.15 11.40 8.87
C GLY A 60 -20.54 10.56 7.66
N ASP A 61 -21.84 10.41 7.40
CA ASP A 61 -22.38 9.67 6.25
C ASP A 61 -22.82 10.58 5.08
N VAL A 62 -22.59 11.90 5.17
CA VAL A 62 -22.82 12.81 4.05
C VAL A 62 -21.73 12.59 3.00
N GLU A 63 -22.14 12.50 1.73
CA GLU A 63 -21.20 12.34 0.62
C GLU A 63 -20.33 13.59 0.49
N VAL A 64 -19.01 13.41 0.59
CA VAL A 64 -18.00 14.48 0.50
C VAL A 64 -17.83 14.94 -0.94
N ALA A 65 -17.85 14.00 -1.88
CA ALA A 65 -17.75 14.27 -3.30
C ALA A 65 -18.42 13.17 -4.13
N GLY A 66 -19.12 13.58 -5.19
CA GLY A 66 -19.74 12.66 -6.15
C GLY A 66 -18.76 12.09 -7.16
N ARG A 67 -19.23 11.20 -8.05
CA ARG A 67 -18.38 10.48 -9.01
C ARG A 67 -17.64 11.39 -9.98
N ASP A 68 -18.27 12.47 -10.44
CA ASP A 68 -17.65 13.43 -11.36
C ASP A 68 -16.52 14.21 -10.67
N GLU A 69 -16.72 14.60 -9.43
CA GLU A 69 -15.71 15.29 -8.62
C GLU A 69 -14.53 14.37 -8.33
N ILE A 70 -14.77 13.09 -7.98
CA ILE A 70 -13.71 12.09 -7.80
C ILE A 70 -12.92 11.88 -9.09
N ARG A 71 -13.59 11.88 -10.27
CA ARG A 71 -12.90 11.82 -11.56
C ARG A 71 -11.96 13.01 -11.75
N LEU A 72 -12.41 14.22 -11.44
CA LEU A 72 -11.58 15.43 -11.51
C LEU A 72 -10.41 15.40 -10.50
N MET A 73 -10.64 14.86 -9.29
CA MET A 73 -9.55 14.64 -8.32
C MET A 73 -8.49 13.70 -8.88
N ASN A 74 -8.90 12.57 -9.50
CA ASN A 74 -7.97 11.63 -10.11
C ASN A 74 -7.21 12.23 -11.29
N GLU A 75 -7.84 13.11 -12.08
CA GLU A 75 -7.17 13.88 -13.14
C GLU A 75 -6.11 14.81 -12.54
N ALA A 76 -6.45 15.57 -11.50
CA ALA A 76 -5.50 16.45 -10.79
C ALA A 76 -4.35 15.68 -10.11
N ILE A 77 -4.60 14.46 -9.61
CA ILE A 77 -3.54 13.57 -9.10
C ILE A 77 -2.56 13.24 -10.22
N ARG A 78 -3.06 12.80 -11.39
CA ARG A 78 -2.21 12.43 -12.54
C ARG A 78 -1.40 13.60 -13.10
N GLU A 79 -1.92 14.83 -13.02
CA GLU A 79 -1.17 16.04 -13.38
C GLU A 79 0.02 16.31 -12.46
N LYS A 80 -0.10 15.94 -11.19
CA LYS A 80 0.94 16.16 -10.16
C LYS A 80 1.89 14.98 -10.00
N ASP A 81 1.47 13.77 -10.38
CA ASP A 81 2.24 12.54 -10.18
C ASP A 81 2.51 11.81 -11.50
N THR A 82 3.76 11.82 -11.93
CA THR A 82 4.21 11.21 -13.20
C THR A 82 4.17 9.69 -13.23
N LEU A 83 3.96 9.02 -12.08
CA LEU A 83 3.77 7.57 -12.01
C LEU A 83 2.30 7.17 -12.16
N SER A 84 1.37 8.09 -11.88
CA SER A 84 -0.06 7.86 -12.01
C SER A 84 -0.52 8.08 -13.45
N VAL A 85 -1.18 7.10 -14.04
CA VAL A 85 -1.60 7.12 -15.45
C VAL A 85 -3.08 6.77 -15.62
N ASP A 86 -3.67 7.30 -16.71
CA ASP A 86 -4.96 6.84 -17.19
C ASP A 86 -4.76 5.79 -18.30
N PHE A 87 -5.12 4.55 -18.01
CA PHE A 87 -4.98 3.48 -18.98
C PHE A 87 -5.91 3.61 -20.20
N SER A 88 -7.01 4.35 -20.08
CA SER A 88 -7.88 4.61 -21.23
C SER A 88 -7.20 5.49 -22.30
N ALA A 89 -6.31 6.36 -21.85
CA ALA A 89 -5.51 7.27 -22.68
C ALA A 89 -4.05 6.83 -22.83
N TYR A 90 -3.67 5.65 -22.32
CA TYR A 90 -2.29 5.19 -22.37
C TYR A 90 -1.87 4.88 -23.81
N PRO A 91 -0.69 5.35 -24.27
CA PRO A 91 -0.24 5.19 -25.65
C PRO A 91 -0.01 3.72 -26.01
N GLU A 92 -0.18 3.39 -27.31
CA GLU A 92 0.11 2.04 -27.82
C GLU A 92 1.60 1.80 -28.06
N GLU A 93 2.39 2.88 -28.11
CA GLU A 93 3.86 2.83 -28.23
C GLU A 93 4.51 4.00 -27.46
N LEU A 94 5.73 3.82 -27.03
CA LEU A 94 6.57 4.83 -26.40
C LEU A 94 7.92 4.93 -27.12
N SER A 95 8.58 6.08 -27.04
CA SER A 95 9.98 6.14 -27.51
C SER A 95 10.91 5.34 -26.57
N GLY A 96 11.95 4.75 -27.15
CA GLY A 96 12.96 4.00 -26.40
C GLY A 96 13.66 4.85 -25.33
N ASP A 97 13.87 6.15 -25.62
CA ASP A 97 14.46 7.09 -24.64
C ASP A 97 13.58 7.25 -23.41
N VAL A 98 12.27 7.33 -23.58
CA VAL A 98 11.29 7.42 -22.47
C VAL A 98 11.33 6.13 -21.66
N VAL A 99 11.29 4.95 -22.30
CA VAL A 99 11.32 3.67 -21.58
C VAL A 99 12.66 3.49 -20.85
N SER A 100 13.77 3.84 -21.48
CA SER A 100 15.10 3.81 -20.85
C SER A 100 15.18 4.75 -19.63
N SER A 101 14.59 5.95 -19.73
CA SER A 101 14.49 6.89 -18.60
C SER A 101 13.68 6.26 -17.45
N TYR A 102 12.54 5.68 -17.75
CA TYR A 102 11.67 5.03 -16.75
C TYR A 102 12.39 3.90 -16.00
N ILE A 103 13.16 3.06 -16.72
CA ILE A 103 13.93 1.98 -16.11
C ILE A 103 15.05 2.55 -15.22
N LYS A 104 15.75 3.59 -15.68
CA LYS A 104 16.81 4.25 -14.90
C LYS A 104 16.27 4.92 -13.63
N GLU A 105 15.15 5.63 -13.73
CA GLU A 105 14.49 6.29 -12.61
C GLU A 105 14.00 5.31 -11.55
N ALA A 106 13.51 4.12 -11.96
CA ALA A 106 13.08 3.07 -11.05
C ALA A 106 14.26 2.36 -10.36
N THR A 107 15.49 2.46 -10.89
CA THR A 107 16.65 1.74 -10.37
C THR A 107 17.20 2.44 -9.11
N PRO A 108 17.21 1.78 -7.93
CA PRO A 108 17.79 2.36 -6.72
C PRO A 108 19.32 2.36 -6.77
N SER A 109 19.96 3.21 -5.94
CA SER A 109 21.38 3.05 -5.63
C SER A 109 21.59 1.77 -4.81
N ALA A 110 22.71 1.08 -5.07
CA ALA A 110 23.16 -0.06 -4.27
C ALA A 110 23.95 0.36 -3.01
N ASP A 111 24.23 1.66 -2.85
CA ASP A 111 25.02 2.18 -1.74
C ASP A 111 24.39 1.87 -0.39
N GLY A 112 25.17 1.27 0.49
CA GLY A 112 24.71 0.92 1.85
C GLY A 112 23.75 -0.26 1.91
N LEU A 113 23.57 -1.01 0.82
CA LEU A 113 22.72 -2.19 0.74
C LEU A 113 23.54 -3.49 0.76
N SER A 114 22.89 -4.57 1.15
CA SER A 114 23.40 -5.94 1.21
C SER A 114 22.36 -6.91 0.69
N ALA A 115 22.76 -8.02 0.11
CA ALA A 115 21.84 -9.07 -0.31
C ALA A 115 21.34 -9.88 0.89
N LEU A 116 20.05 -10.21 0.92
CA LEU A 116 19.45 -11.12 1.88
C LEU A 116 19.31 -12.49 1.25
N GLY A 117 20.07 -13.46 1.76
CA GLY A 117 19.99 -14.86 1.32
C GLY A 117 18.68 -15.52 1.78
N LYS A 118 18.33 -16.61 1.12
CA LYS A 118 17.14 -17.42 1.47
C LYS A 118 17.19 -18.04 2.87
N ASP A 119 18.40 -18.19 3.40
CA ASP A 119 18.69 -18.65 4.76
C ASP A 119 18.61 -17.52 5.81
N GLY A 120 18.32 -16.31 5.39
CA GLY A 120 18.30 -15.10 6.21
C GLY A 120 19.66 -14.51 6.51
N ALA A 121 20.75 -15.03 5.88
CA ALA A 121 22.07 -14.45 5.99
C ALA A 121 22.15 -13.16 5.16
N VAL A 122 22.78 -12.14 5.73
CA VAL A 122 23.04 -10.87 5.05
C VAL A 122 24.48 -10.91 4.52
N SER A 123 24.64 -10.76 3.21
CA SER A 123 25.93 -10.73 2.54
C SER A 123 26.14 -9.37 1.86
N ARG A 124 27.40 -8.87 1.95
CA ARG A 124 27.77 -7.62 1.26
C ARG A 124 27.64 -7.83 -0.25
N LEU A 125 27.04 -6.86 -0.94
CA LEU A 125 27.04 -6.81 -2.40
C LEU A 125 28.45 -6.48 -2.90
N THR A 126 28.96 -7.26 -3.82
CA THR A 126 30.16 -6.90 -4.57
C THR A 126 29.79 -6.01 -5.75
N PRO A 127 30.73 -5.21 -6.31
CA PRO A 127 30.47 -4.47 -7.54
C PRO A 127 30.00 -5.38 -8.68
N GLU A 128 30.56 -6.59 -8.78
CA GLU A 128 30.18 -7.59 -9.78
C GLU A 128 28.73 -8.04 -9.63
N ASP A 129 28.26 -8.33 -8.40
CA ASP A 129 26.85 -8.69 -8.12
C ASP A 129 25.90 -7.58 -8.56
N VAL A 130 26.28 -6.32 -8.31
CA VAL A 130 25.49 -5.15 -8.71
C VAL A 130 25.47 -5.00 -10.23
N ASP A 131 26.62 -5.09 -10.88
CA ASP A 131 26.74 -4.95 -12.34
C ASP A 131 25.98 -6.05 -13.08
N GLU A 132 26.06 -7.31 -12.63
CA GLU A 132 25.29 -8.43 -13.17
C GLU A 132 23.79 -8.18 -13.08
N LEU A 133 23.30 -7.70 -11.93
CA LEU A 133 21.87 -7.42 -11.75
C LEU A 133 21.44 -6.19 -12.58
N LEU A 134 22.28 -5.16 -12.67
CA LEU A 134 21.99 -3.99 -13.49
C LEU A 134 21.97 -4.33 -14.99
N ALA A 135 22.77 -5.29 -15.46
CA ALA A 135 22.75 -5.77 -16.84
C ALA A 135 21.39 -6.41 -17.20
N LEU A 136 20.74 -7.10 -16.25
CA LEU A 136 19.42 -7.69 -16.47
C LEU A 136 18.34 -6.69 -16.86
N ARG A 137 18.52 -5.38 -16.63
CA ARG A 137 17.58 -4.33 -17.08
C ARG A 137 17.49 -4.21 -18.60
N ASN A 138 18.42 -4.79 -19.33
CA ASN A 138 18.42 -4.88 -20.79
C ASN A 138 18.33 -3.52 -21.51
N LEU A 139 19.00 -2.50 -20.94
CA LEU A 139 18.92 -1.11 -21.45
C LEU A 139 19.54 -0.92 -22.84
N GLU A 140 20.49 -1.77 -23.22
CA GLU A 140 21.19 -1.68 -24.52
C GLU A 140 20.30 -2.16 -25.67
N ASP A 141 19.34 -3.04 -25.39
CA ASP A 141 18.42 -3.59 -26.39
C ASP A 141 17.07 -2.86 -26.45
N VAL A 142 16.92 -1.70 -25.80
CA VAL A 142 15.70 -0.90 -25.89
C VAL A 142 15.55 -0.35 -27.31
N PRO A 143 14.53 -0.74 -28.06
CA PRO A 143 14.34 -0.28 -29.44
C PRO A 143 13.94 1.21 -29.46
N ALA A 144 14.18 1.89 -30.60
CA ALA A 144 13.81 3.31 -30.77
C ALA A 144 12.33 3.58 -30.54
N VAL A 145 11.47 2.62 -30.89
CA VAL A 145 10.03 2.61 -30.60
C VAL A 145 9.69 1.33 -29.87
N VAL A 146 9.11 1.46 -28.71
CA VAL A 146 8.69 0.35 -27.83
C VAL A 146 7.18 0.18 -27.94
N PRO A 147 6.68 -0.90 -28.58
CA PRO A 147 5.26 -1.20 -28.58
C PRO A 147 4.82 -1.63 -27.17
N VAL A 148 3.70 -1.09 -26.71
CA VAL A 148 3.11 -1.47 -25.45
C VAL A 148 2.42 -2.83 -25.60
N ARG A 149 2.81 -3.79 -24.78
CA ARG A 149 2.13 -5.08 -24.66
C ARG A 149 1.22 -5.02 -23.44
N TYR A 150 0.17 -5.81 -23.44
CA TYR A 150 -0.86 -5.79 -22.42
C TYR A 150 -0.86 -7.09 -21.64
N ALA A 151 -0.87 -6.99 -20.32
CA ALA A 151 -0.93 -8.14 -19.42
C ALA A 151 -1.85 -7.85 -18.24
N VAL A 152 -2.27 -8.92 -17.58
CA VAL A 152 -3.06 -8.88 -16.34
C VAL A 152 -2.37 -9.81 -15.34
N THR A 153 -2.27 -9.40 -14.08
CA THR A 153 -1.77 -10.25 -13.01
C THR A 153 -2.73 -11.43 -12.76
N VAL A 154 -2.19 -12.63 -12.68
CA VAL A 154 -2.98 -13.87 -12.46
C VAL A 154 -2.90 -14.37 -11.02
N THR A 155 -2.01 -13.82 -10.25
CA THR A 155 -1.82 -14.02 -8.81
C THR A 155 -1.31 -12.73 -8.18
N ARG A 156 -1.24 -12.67 -6.85
CA ARG A 156 -0.61 -11.52 -6.19
C ARG A 156 0.88 -11.50 -6.47
N ALA A 157 1.33 -10.46 -7.16
CA ALA A 157 2.69 -10.30 -7.66
C ALA A 157 3.48 -9.26 -6.85
N ASN A 158 4.81 -9.28 -6.98
CA ASN A 158 5.70 -8.26 -6.46
C ASN A 158 6.22 -7.38 -7.59
N LEU A 159 5.96 -6.09 -7.51
CA LEU A 159 6.60 -5.11 -8.37
C LEU A 159 7.92 -4.69 -7.73
N ARG A 160 9.01 -4.92 -8.45
CA ARG A 160 10.38 -4.77 -7.98
C ARG A 160 11.09 -3.63 -8.71
N PHE A 161 12.06 -3.01 -8.07
CA PHE A 161 12.89 -1.97 -8.70
C PHE A 161 14.00 -2.53 -9.59
N LEU A 162 14.37 -3.79 -9.42
CA LEU A 162 15.28 -4.53 -10.29
C LEU A 162 14.69 -5.91 -10.62
N PRO A 163 15.04 -6.51 -11.77
CA PRO A 163 14.46 -7.79 -12.23
C PRO A 163 15.05 -8.98 -11.49
N THR A 164 14.80 -9.06 -10.18
CA THR A 164 15.26 -10.13 -9.31
C THR A 164 14.27 -10.43 -8.19
N ALA A 165 14.22 -11.67 -7.76
CA ALA A 165 13.52 -12.08 -6.54
C ALA A 165 14.38 -11.95 -5.27
N THR A 166 15.69 -11.68 -5.41
CA THR A 166 16.59 -11.51 -4.28
C THR A 166 16.32 -10.17 -3.60
N ALA A 167 16.16 -10.19 -2.28
CA ALA A 167 15.96 -8.99 -1.49
C ALA A 167 17.30 -8.27 -1.24
N TRP A 168 17.28 -6.93 -1.31
CA TRP A 168 18.36 -6.09 -0.81
C TRP A 168 17.89 -5.36 0.44
N VAL A 169 18.72 -5.43 1.49
CA VAL A 169 18.40 -4.86 2.79
C VAL A 169 19.47 -3.86 3.21
N ASP A 170 19.18 -3.06 4.23
CA ASP A 170 20.17 -2.15 4.81
C ASP A 170 21.39 -2.93 5.30
N ALA A 171 22.60 -2.45 4.98
CA ALA A 171 23.87 -3.10 5.32
C ALA A 171 24.11 -3.22 6.82
N SER A 172 23.44 -2.38 7.66
CA SER A 172 23.52 -2.51 9.11
C SER A 172 22.83 -3.79 9.64
N GLY A 173 21.97 -4.43 8.81
CA GLY A 173 21.19 -5.61 9.19
C GLY A 173 20.12 -5.34 10.26
N VAL A 174 19.97 -4.09 10.72
CA VAL A 174 18.96 -3.70 11.72
C VAL A 174 17.55 -3.73 11.11
N ARG A 175 17.42 -3.29 9.86
CA ARG A 175 16.17 -3.34 9.10
C ARG A 175 16.32 -4.35 7.97
N LYS A 176 15.45 -5.35 7.96
CA LYS A 176 15.38 -6.35 6.89
C LYS A 176 14.27 -6.04 5.86
N GLU A 177 13.93 -4.77 5.72
CA GLU A 177 13.00 -4.32 4.68
C GLU A 177 13.66 -4.48 3.31
N ASP A 178 13.01 -5.19 2.41
CA ASP A 178 13.52 -5.39 1.06
C ASP A 178 13.45 -4.08 0.25
N ARG A 179 14.59 -3.44 0.07
CA ARG A 179 14.71 -2.16 -0.64
C ARG A 179 14.44 -2.24 -2.13
N LEU A 180 14.38 -3.44 -2.69
CA LEU A 180 13.97 -3.66 -4.07
C LEU A 180 12.46 -3.86 -4.23
N GLN A 181 11.71 -4.02 -3.13
CA GLN A 181 10.27 -4.15 -3.16
C GLN A 181 9.61 -2.76 -3.29
N GLY A 182 8.96 -2.50 -4.43
CA GLY A 182 8.21 -1.27 -4.67
C GLY A 182 6.78 -1.38 -4.12
N THR A 183 6.04 -2.39 -4.58
CA THR A 183 4.68 -2.66 -4.11
C THR A 183 4.24 -4.08 -4.44
N ALA A 184 3.28 -4.60 -3.67
CA ALA A 184 2.51 -5.76 -4.11
C ALA A 184 1.44 -5.33 -5.13
N VAL A 185 1.14 -6.21 -6.07
CA VAL A 185 0.15 -6.01 -7.13
C VAL A 185 -0.87 -7.12 -7.02
N ASP A 186 -2.13 -6.77 -6.84
CA ASP A 186 -3.19 -7.76 -6.66
C ASP A 186 -3.49 -8.54 -7.95
N PRO A 187 -4.12 -9.72 -7.86
CA PRO A 187 -4.65 -10.40 -9.05
C PRO A 187 -5.66 -9.49 -9.78
N ALA A 188 -5.82 -9.70 -11.07
CA ALA A 188 -6.69 -8.93 -11.96
C ALA A 188 -6.29 -7.43 -12.14
N GLU A 189 -5.07 -7.04 -11.74
CA GLU A 189 -4.56 -5.70 -12.07
C GLU A 189 -4.01 -5.66 -13.50
N PRO A 190 -4.45 -4.67 -14.32
CA PRO A 190 -3.94 -4.46 -15.66
C PRO A 190 -2.54 -3.85 -15.63
N LEU A 191 -1.67 -4.33 -16.49
CA LEU A 191 -0.29 -3.87 -16.64
C LEU A 191 0.00 -3.52 -18.10
N ALA A 192 0.61 -2.36 -18.33
CA ALA A 192 1.22 -2.02 -19.63
C ALA A 192 2.69 -2.47 -19.59
N VAL A 193 3.03 -3.47 -20.40
CA VAL A 193 4.35 -4.10 -20.43
C VAL A 193 5.22 -3.39 -21.46
N LEU A 194 6.35 -2.84 -21.00
CA LEU A 194 7.23 -1.98 -21.79
C LEU A 194 8.51 -2.68 -22.23
N MET A 195 9.10 -3.52 -21.38
CA MET A 195 10.36 -4.19 -21.71
C MET A 195 10.45 -5.54 -21.01
N ASP A 196 11.19 -6.48 -21.59
CA ASP A 196 11.59 -7.73 -20.91
C ASP A 196 12.99 -7.58 -20.30
N SER A 197 13.23 -8.19 -19.13
CA SER A 197 14.60 -8.38 -18.63
C SER A 197 15.44 -9.19 -19.61
N ASP A 198 16.75 -9.08 -19.55
CA ASP A 198 17.68 -9.79 -20.45
C ASP A 198 17.48 -11.32 -20.36
N ASP A 199 17.34 -11.85 -19.14
CA ASP A 199 17.07 -13.28 -18.89
C ASP A 199 15.62 -13.72 -19.19
N LYS A 200 14.77 -12.77 -19.66
CA LYS A 200 13.36 -12.97 -20.03
C LYS A 200 12.45 -13.46 -18.90
N LYS A 201 12.87 -13.36 -17.62
CA LYS A 201 12.06 -13.79 -16.48
C LYS A 201 11.15 -12.70 -15.92
N PHE A 202 11.50 -11.43 -16.14
CA PHE A 202 10.74 -10.29 -15.67
C PHE A 202 10.28 -9.40 -16.83
N CYS A 203 9.22 -8.63 -16.57
CA CYS A 203 8.77 -7.54 -17.41
C CYS A 203 8.83 -6.23 -16.67
N PHE A 204 9.37 -5.17 -17.30
CA PHE A 204 9.20 -3.80 -16.82
C PHE A 204 7.81 -3.32 -17.22
N VAL A 205 7.04 -2.89 -16.23
CA VAL A 205 5.62 -2.57 -16.42
C VAL A 205 5.26 -1.22 -15.84
N GLN A 206 4.28 -0.58 -16.45
CA GLN A 206 3.50 0.50 -15.86
C GLN A 206 2.21 -0.10 -15.28
N MET A 207 1.95 0.10 -14.00
CA MET A 207 0.65 -0.05 -13.38
C MET A 207 -0.03 1.32 -13.20
N ARG A 208 -1.23 1.40 -12.63
CA ARG A 208 -1.99 2.66 -12.54
C ARG A 208 -1.24 3.81 -11.88
N ASN A 209 -0.45 3.52 -10.85
CA ASN A 209 0.22 4.52 -10.02
C ASN A 209 1.65 4.16 -9.66
N TYR A 210 2.27 3.21 -10.37
CA TYR A 210 3.65 2.82 -10.13
C TYR A 210 4.31 2.15 -11.35
N ARG A 211 5.64 2.01 -11.32
CA ARG A 211 6.45 1.33 -12.36
C ARG A 211 7.51 0.45 -11.74
N GLY A 212 7.83 -0.65 -12.41
CA GLY A 212 8.90 -1.55 -12.00
C GLY A 212 8.84 -2.90 -12.71
N TRP A 213 9.54 -3.87 -12.18
CA TRP A 213 9.69 -5.22 -12.72
C TRP A 213 8.73 -6.19 -12.03
N VAL A 214 8.00 -6.95 -12.82
CA VAL A 214 7.12 -8.02 -12.34
C VAL A 214 7.54 -9.34 -12.97
N SER A 215 7.51 -10.43 -12.21
CA SER A 215 7.78 -11.78 -12.73
C SER A 215 6.79 -12.15 -13.83
N LYS A 216 7.27 -12.75 -14.91
CA LYS A 216 6.40 -13.28 -15.97
C LYS A 216 5.51 -14.41 -15.51
N ASP A 217 5.89 -15.13 -14.48
CA ASP A 217 5.10 -16.22 -13.92
C ASP A 217 3.81 -15.72 -13.22
N ASP A 218 3.78 -14.41 -12.86
CA ASP A 218 2.67 -13.80 -12.14
C ASP A 218 1.68 -13.07 -13.06
N ILE A 219 1.94 -13.02 -14.38
CA ILE A 219 1.13 -12.27 -15.35
C ILE A 219 0.69 -13.13 -16.53
N ALA A 220 -0.38 -12.72 -17.19
CA ALA A 220 -0.83 -13.31 -18.46
C ALA A 220 -1.02 -12.23 -19.51
N PHE A 221 -0.48 -12.47 -20.72
CA PHE A 221 -0.56 -11.55 -21.85
C PHE A 221 -1.91 -11.65 -22.56
N THR A 222 -2.40 -10.50 -23.03
CA THR A 222 -3.69 -10.41 -23.73
C THR A 222 -3.68 -9.31 -24.79
N ASP A 223 -4.77 -9.14 -25.50
CA ASP A 223 -5.00 -8.01 -26.38
C ASP A 223 -5.51 -6.77 -25.61
N ARG A 224 -5.45 -5.59 -26.24
CA ARG A 224 -5.87 -4.31 -25.65
C ARG A 224 -7.35 -4.31 -25.25
N GLY A 225 -8.22 -4.92 -26.07
CA GLY A 225 -9.67 -4.93 -25.82
C GLY A 225 -10.01 -5.71 -24.53
N THR A 226 -9.47 -6.90 -24.40
CA THR A 226 -9.62 -7.73 -23.18
C THR A 226 -8.97 -7.06 -21.97
N TRP A 227 -7.78 -6.47 -22.13
CA TRP A 227 -7.08 -5.73 -21.08
C TRP A 227 -7.93 -4.56 -20.55
N MET A 228 -8.65 -3.84 -21.42
CA MET A 228 -9.53 -2.74 -21.02
C MET A 228 -10.68 -3.19 -20.10
N ASN A 229 -11.11 -4.45 -20.16
CA ASN A 229 -12.11 -4.96 -19.23
C ASN A 229 -11.59 -5.02 -17.77
N TYR A 230 -10.26 -5.07 -17.57
CA TYR A 230 -9.62 -4.96 -16.27
C TYR A 230 -9.21 -3.51 -15.95
N ALA A 231 -8.78 -2.78 -16.97
CA ALA A 231 -8.37 -1.39 -16.79
C ALA A 231 -9.55 -0.46 -16.47
N ALA A 232 -10.69 -0.62 -17.14
CA ALA A 232 -11.88 0.18 -16.94
C ALA A 232 -13.14 -0.71 -17.01
N PRO A 233 -13.33 -1.65 -16.05
CA PRO A 233 -14.47 -2.53 -16.04
C PRO A 233 -15.77 -1.73 -15.90
N SER A 234 -16.75 -2.01 -16.74
CA SER A 234 -18.08 -1.36 -16.70
C SER A 234 -18.85 -1.72 -15.44
N ARG A 235 -18.66 -2.94 -14.94
CA ARG A 235 -19.16 -3.44 -13.64
C ARG A 235 -18.06 -4.19 -12.93
N PHE A 236 -17.95 -3.99 -11.63
CA PHE A 236 -16.91 -4.63 -10.81
C PHE A 236 -17.36 -4.77 -9.36
N LEU A 237 -16.70 -5.66 -8.66
CA LEU A 237 -16.66 -5.68 -7.21
C LEU A 237 -15.41 -4.95 -6.75
N VAL A 238 -15.56 -4.00 -5.82
CA VAL A 238 -14.43 -3.49 -5.04
C VAL A 238 -14.28 -4.33 -3.77
N VAL A 239 -13.05 -4.70 -3.45
CA VAL A 239 -12.74 -5.38 -2.19
C VAL A 239 -12.80 -4.36 -1.05
N THR A 240 -13.66 -4.62 -0.06
CA THR A 240 -13.83 -3.77 1.13
C THR A 240 -13.26 -4.41 2.40
N ALA A 241 -12.94 -5.70 2.40
CA ALA A 241 -12.14 -6.31 3.46
C ALA A 241 -10.68 -5.85 3.38
N ASN A 242 -9.94 -5.89 4.50
CA ASN A 242 -8.48 -5.74 4.49
C ASN A 242 -7.83 -6.74 3.53
N LEU A 243 -8.24 -8.01 3.61
CA LEU A 243 -7.91 -9.08 2.66
C LEU A 243 -9.16 -9.88 2.33
N ALA A 244 -9.38 -10.17 1.04
CA ALA A 244 -10.39 -11.09 0.57
C ALA A 244 -9.74 -12.26 -0.19
N MET A 245 -10.33 -13.44 -0.08
CA MET A 245 -9.86 -14.64 -0.80
C MET A 245 -10.91 -15.10 -1.79
N VAL A 246 -10.46 -15.40 -3.00
CA VAL A 246 -11.28 -16.00 -4.07
C VAL A 246 -10.69 -17.33 -4.48
N ASP A 247 -11.49 -18.38 -4.47
CA ASP A 247 -11.07 -19.71 -4.95
C ASP A 247 -11.23 -19.79 -6.47
N VAL A 248 -10.12 -20.03 -7.16
CA VAL A 248 -10.06 -20.16 -8.62
C VAL A 248 -9.68 -21.59 -8.98
N GLY A 249 -10.63 -22.50 -8.82
CA GLY A 249 -10.43 -23.93 -9.15
C GLY A 249 -9.45 -24.64 -8.20
N GLY A 250 -9.56 -24.38 -6.90
CA GLY A 250 -8.74 -24.96 -5.84
C GLY A 250 -7.49 -24.15 -5.48
N ARG A 251 -7.18 -23.07 -6.23
CA ARG A 251 -6.14 -22.11 -5.89
C ARG A 251 -6.81 -20.86 -5.26
N LYS A 252 -6.36 -20.46 -4.08
CA LYS A 252 -6.88 -19.27 -3.39
C LYS A 252 -6.07 -18.06 -3.81
N GLU A 253 -6.71 -17.11 -4.48
CA GLU A 253 -6.15 -15.81 -4.80
C GLU A 253 -6.51 -14.81 -3.71
N ILE A 254 -5.53 -14.01 -3.30
CA ILE A 254 -5.66 -13.02 -2.24
C ILE A 254 -5.71 -11.62 -2.86
N PHE A 255 -6.71 -10.86 -2.48
CA PHE A 255 -6.92 -9.47 -2.88
C PHE A 255 -6.82 -8.55 -1.67
N GLN A 256 -6.11 -7.45 -1.83
CA GLN A 256 -6.05 -6.36 -0.86
C GLN A 256 -7.29 -5.45 -1.02
N MET A 257 -7.62 -4.69 0.02
CA MET A 257 -8.64 -3.65 -0.03
C MET A 257 -8.46 -2.73 -1.23
N GLY A 258 -9.56 -2.30 -1.85
CA GLY A 258 -9.55 -1.41 -3.00
C GLY A 258 -9.33 -2.10 -4.35
N SER A 259 -8.93 -3.38 -4.38
CA SER A 259 -8.82 -4.15 -5.64
C SER A 259 -10.16 -4.22 -6.35
N ARG A 260 -10.14 -4.18 -7.68
CA ARG A 260 -11.33 -4.29 -8.53
C ARG A 260 -11.34 -5.62 -9.26
N ILE A 261 -12.46 -6.31 -9.19
CA ILE A 261 -12.66 -7.61 -9.86
C ILE A 261 -13.82 -7.45 -10.85
N PRO A 262 -13.62 -7.68 -12.17
CA PRO A 262 -14.69 -7.54 -13.15
C PRO A 262 -15.90 -8.41 -12.82
N LEU A 263 -17.08 -7.78 -12.73
CA LEU A 263 -18.34 -8.43 -12.41
C LEU A 263 -19.07 -8.79 -13.71
N LEU A 264 -19.31 -10.09 -13.92
CA LEU A 264 -19.97 -10.61 -15.11
C LEU A 264 -21.49 -10.67 -14.96
N ASP A 265 -21.95 -11.07 -13.76
CA ASP A 265 -23.36 -11.30 -13.51
C ASP A 265 -23.66 -11.26 -12.01
N HIS A 266 -24.91 -10.99 -11.67
CA HIS A 266 -25.43 -10.92 -10.31
C HIS A 266 -26.60 -11.91 -10.18
N ALA A 267 -26.43 -12.93 -9.35
CA ALA A 267 -27.48 -13.87 -8.99
C ALA A 267 -27.89 -13.62 -7.52
N TRP A 268 -29.04 -14.16 -7.10
CA TRP A 268 -29.65 -13.90 -5.77
C TRP A 268 -28.70 -14.00 -4.58
N GLN A 269 -27.81 -15.00 -4.58
CA GLN A 269 -26.89 -15.26 -3.45
C GLN A 269 -25.42 -15.28 -3.88
N THR A 270 -25.10 -14.98 -5.11
CA THR A 270 -23.74 -15.04 -5.64
C THR A 270 -23.51 -13.96 -6.68
N TRP A 271 -22.28 -13.45 -6.71
CA TRP A 271 -21.73 -12.73 -7.84
C TRP A 271 -20.94 -13.69 -8.74
N LYS A 272 -21.02 -13.48 -10.05
CA LYS A 272 -20.15 -14.13 -11.03
C LYS A 272 -19.11 -13.16 -11.51
N ILE A 273 -17.84 -13.47 -11.26
CA ILE A 273 -16.70 -12.62 -11.57
C ILE A 273 -15.80 -13.26 -12.62
N SER A 274 -15.03 -12.43 -13.33
CA SER A 274 -13.97 -12.88 -14.23
C SER A 274 -12.65 -12.92 -13.47
N MET A 275 -12.04 -14.12 -13.42
CA MET A 275 -10.73 -14.32 -12.79
C MET A 275 -9.68 -14.66 -13.84
N PRO A 276 -8.59 -13.91 -13.91
CA PRO A 276 -7.51 -14.15 -14.86
C PRO A 276 -6.70 -15.39 -14.45
N THR A 277 -6.34 -16.19 -15.43
CA THR A 277 -5.38 -17.30 -15.32
C THR A 277 -4.50 -17.30 -16.57
N ALA A 278 -3.33 -17.93 -16.52
CA ALA A 278 -2.47 -18.12 -17.67
C ALA A 278 -2.60 -19.55 -18.24
N ASP A 279 -2.57 -19.68 -19.56
CA ASP A 279 -2.34 -20.96 -20.21
C ASP A 279 -0.82 -21.30 -20.24
N ALA A 280 -0.48 -22.46 -20.81
CA ALA A 280 0.90 -22.93 -20.91
C ALA A 280 1.82 -22.01 -21.75
N SER A 281 1.26 -21.12 -22.57
CA SER A 281 1.98 -20.13 -23.37
C SER A 281 2.09 -18.76 -22.70
N GLY A 282 1.55 -18.60 -21.49
CA GLY A 282 1.51 -17.33 -20.77
C GLY A 282 0.40 -16.37 -21.25
N ARG A 283 -0.59 -16.87 -22.01
CA ARG A 283 -1.72 -16.06 -22.46
C ARG A 283 -2.87 -16.10 -21.47
N LEU A 284 -3.60 -14.99 -21.41
CA LEU A 284 -4.76 -14.85 -20.53
C LEU A 284 -5.87 -15.84 -20.89
N VAL A 285 -6.35 -16.53 -19.87
CA VAL A 285 -7.58 -17.33 -19.89
C VAL A 285 -8.47 -16.84 -18.76
N GLU A 286 -9.65 -16.35 -19.10
CA GLU A 286 -10.62 -15.86 -18.12
C GLU A 286 -11.47 -17.01 -17.58
N LYS A 287 -11.44 -17.20 -16.27
CA LYS A 287 -12.30 -18.18 -15.59
C LYS A 287 -13.47 -17.46 -14.95
N ARG A 288 -14.69 -17.95 -15.23
CA ARG A 288 -15.89 -17.51 -14.53
C ARG A 288 -15.95 -18.19 -13.16
N VAL A 289 -15.91 -17.39 -12.11
CA VAL A 289 -15.97 -17.86 -10.72
C VAL A 289 -17.21 -17.31 -10.05
N SER A 290 -17.88 -18.12 -9.23
CA SER A 290 -19.00 -17.69 -8.40
C SER A 290 -18.48 -17.44 -6.98
N VAL A 291 -18.70 -16.22 -6.47
CA VAL A 291 -18.40 -15.86 -5.08
C VAL A 291 -19.69 -15.59 -4.33
N PRO A 292 -19.78 -15.91 -3.03
CA PRO A 292 -20.95 -15.58 -2.23
C PRO A 292 -21.24 -14.07 -2.25
N HIS A 293 -22.50 -13.69 -2.13
CA HIS A 293 -22.93 -12.32 -1.96
C HIS A 293 -22.55 -11.83 -0.55
N ASP A 294 -21.26 -11.61 -0.34
CA ASP A 294 -20.68 -11.23 0.94
C ASP A 294 -20.37 -9.73 0.97
N VAL A 295 -21.36 -8.95 1.38
CA VAL A 295 -21.25 -7.48 1.51
C VAL A 295 -20.26 -7.01 2.58
N LYS A 296 -19.69 -7.92 3.38
CA LYS A 296 -18.61 -7.57 4.32
C LYS A 296 -17.26 -7.49 3.63
N ASN A 297 -17.05 -8.30 2.61
CA ASN A 297 -15.79 -8.41 1.90
C ASN A 297 -15.77 -7.71 0.55
N PHE A 298 -16.95 -7.50 -0.05
CA PHE A 298 -17.08 -6.93 -1.39
C PHE A 298 -18.24 -5.93 -1.45
N HIS A 299 -18.09 -4.95 -2.34
CA HIS A 299 -19.16 -4.03 -2.72
C HIS A 299 -19.23 -3.92 -4.24
N GLU A 300 -20.44 -3.91 -4.84
CA GLU A 300 -20.60 -3.67 -6.28
C GLU A 300 -20.41 -2.19 -6.58
N GLY A 301 -19.40 -1.87 -7.40
CA GLY A 301 -18.94 -0.50 -7.64
C GLY A 301 -18.19 0.09 -6.44
N TRP A 302 -17.95 1.38 -6.47
CA TRP A 302 -17.30 2.10 -5.39
C TRP A 302 -18.24 2.39 -4.22
N LEU A 303 -17.70 2.42 -3.00
CA LEU A 303 -18.39 3.01 -1.86
C LEU A 303 -18.58 4.53 -2.09
N SER A 304 -19.62 5.14 -1.49
CA SER A 304 -19.71 6.60 -1.43
C SER A 304 -18.52 7.18 -0.67
N TYR A 305 -17.95 8.28 -1.16
CA TYR A 305 -16.91 8.99 -0.44
C TYR A 305 -17.53 9.77 0.72
N THR A 306 -17.51 9.17 1.90
CA THR A 306 -17.98 9.76 3.15
C THR A 306 -16.91 9.62 4.23
N THR A 307 -16.90 10.51 5.20
CA THR A 307 -15.99 10.41 6.36
C THR A 307 -16.10 9.07 7.06
N ASN A 308 -17.33 8.59 7.30
CA ASN A 308 -17.56 7.31 7.96
C ASN A 308 -17.04 6.12 7.15
N ASN A 309 -17.15 6.14 5.83
CA ASN A 309 -16.58 5.06 5.00
C ASN A 309 -15.05 5.06 5.07
N ILE A 310 -14.38 6.21 5.04
CA ILE A 310 -12.91 6.28 5.24
C ILE A 310 -12.52 5.72 6.62
N ILE A 311 -13.22 6.11 7.67
CA ILE A 311 -12.98 5.60 9.04
C ILE A 311 -13.22 4.08 9.08
N ARG A 312 -14.37 3.59 8.59
CA ARG A 312 -14.71 2.14 8.57
C ARG A 312 -13.65 1.33 7.85
N GLN A 313 -13.25 1.76 6.66
CA GLN A 313 -12.24 1.04 5.87
C GLN A 313 -10.87 1.07 6.56
N SER A 314 -10.47 2.21 7.14
CA SER A 314 -9.23 2.30 7.92
C SER A 314 -9.21 1.31 9.08
N PHE A 315 -10.30 1.22 9.85
CA PHE A 315 -10.43 0.31 10.99
C PHE A 315 -10.33 -1.17 10.63
N ARG A 316 -10.62 -1.56 9.38
CA ARG A 316 -10.45 -2.96 8.95
C ARG A 316 -9.01 -3.45 8.99
N PHE A 317 -8.05 -2.53 8.94
CA PHE A 317 -6.64 -2.84 9.06
C PHE A 317 -6.12 -2.86 10.50
N LEU A 318 -6.93 -2.43 11.48
CA LEU A 318 -6.46 -2.33 12.87
C LEU A 318 -5.97 -3.67 13.42
N GLY A 319 -4.71 -3.73 13.79
CA GLY A 319 -4.05 -4.94 14.29
C GLY A 319 -3.33 -5.76 13.22
N ASP A 320 -3.52 -5.46 11.92
CA ASP A 320 -2.81 -6.14 10.84
C ASP A 320 -1.30 -5.92 10.93
N ALA A 321 -0.55 -6.86 10.36
CA ALA A 321 0.89 -6.74 10.29
C ALA A 321 1.33 -5.61 9.37
N TYR A 322 2.41 -4.92 9.74
CA TYR A 322 3.13 -4.04 8.84
C TYR A 322 3.93 -4.86 7.84
N GLY A 323 3.91 -4.47 6.56
CA GLY A 323 4.74 -5.06 5.52
C GLY A 323 5.20 -4.04 4.50
N TRP A 324 6.51 -3.86 4.44
CA TRP A 324 7.16 -2.98 3.46
C TRP A 324 6.77 -3.37 2.03
N GLY A 325 6.26 -2.39 1.26
CA GLY A 325 5.85 -2.65 -0.13
C GLY A 325 4.73 -3.68 -0.27
N GLY A 326 3.92 -3.94 0.77
CA GLY A 326 2.84 -4.92 0.73
C GLY A 326 3.28 -6.38 0.78
N LEU A 327 4.53 -6.66 1.19
CA LEU A 327 5.03 -8.02 1.38
C LEU A 327 4.18 -8.77 2.41
N ASP A 328 4.11 -10.09 2.27
CA ASP A 328 3.41 -11.02 3.16
C ASP A 328 1.90 -10.70 3.35
N ASN A 329 1.26 -10.15 2.31
CA ASN A 329 -0.14 -9.73 2.33
C ASN A 329 -0.46 -8.71 3.44
N SER A 330 0.49 -7.86 3.75
CA SER A 330 0.36 -6.80 4.74
C SER A 330 0.45 -5.41 4.08
N VAL A 331 0.46 -4.35 4.86
CA VAL A 331 0.49 -2.97 4.34
C VAL A 331 1.58 -2.14 5.03
N ASP A 332 2.19 -1.24 4.27
CA ASP A 332 2.90 -0.08 4.82
C ASP A 332 1.95 1.12 4.95
N SER A 333 2.45 2.24 5.45
CA SER A 333 1.61 3.40 5.74
C SER A 333 0.94 4.00 4.50
N SER A 334 1.66 4.12 3.39
CA SER A 334 1.13 4.71 2.15
C SER A 334 0.21 3.74 1.40
N ALA A 335 0.48 2.42 1.45
CA ALA A 335 -0.42 1.41 0.92
C ALA A 335 -1.76 1.40 1.67
N LEU A 336 -1.74 1.40 3.01
CA LEU A 336 -2.95 1.48 3.84
C LEU A 336 -3.85 2.63 3.40
N VAL A 337 -3.27 3.84 3.27
CA VAL A 337 -4.02 5.03 2.87
C VAL A 337 -4.54 4.91 1.43
N ALA A 338 -3.70 4.48 0.50
CA ALA A 338 -4.10 4.29 -0.90
C ALA A 338 -5.24 3.26 -1.04
N ASP A 339 -5.16 2.15 -0.31
CA ASP A 339 -6.16 1.07 -0.34
C ASP A 339 -7.50 1.55 0.21
N VAL A 340 -7.49 2.28 1.32
CA VAL A 340 -8.70 2.88 1.90
C VAL A 340 -9.37 3.83 0.91
N TYR A 341 -8.62 4.78 0.35
CA TYR A 341 -9.16 5.77 -0.59
C TYR A 341 -9.59 5.14 -1.93
N ARG A 342 -8.92 4.07 -2.36
CA ARG A 342 -9.32 3.32 -3.54
C ARG A 342 -10.71 2.70 -3.41
N THR A 343 -11.19 2.35 -2.20
CA THR A 343 -12.54 1.83 -2.01
C THR A 343 -13.64 2.82 -2.40
N VAL A 344 -13.36 4.12 -2.36
CA VAL A 344 -14.27 5.19 -2.78
C VAL A 344 -13.96 5.71 -4.19
N GLY A 345 -12.96 5.14 -4.88
CA GLY A 345 -12.60 5.47 -6.26
C GLY A 345 -11.54 6.57 -6.41
N ILE A 346 -10.89 6.98 -5.33
CA ILE A 346 -9.76 7.93 -5.38
C ILE A 346 -8.46 7.12 -5.49
N GLU A 347 -7.72 7.37 -6.57
CA GLU A 347 -6.49 6.64 -6.91
C GLU A 347 -5.26 7.44 -6.45
N LEU A 348 -4.92 7.35 -5.16
CA LEU A 348 -3.74 8.04 -4.62
C LEU A 348 -2.43 7.44 -5.17
N PRO A 349 -1.36 8.25 -5.27
CA PRO A 349 -0.02 7.76 -5.56
C PRO A 349 0.43 6.69 -4.57
N ARG A 350 1.41 5.85 -4.98
CA ARG A 350 1.88 4.76 -4.12
C ARG A 350 2.71 5.25 -2.94
N ASP A 351 3.54 6.26 -3.12
CA ASP A 351 4.48 6.74 -2.10
C ASP A 351 3.90 7.90 -1.29
N SER A 352 4.16 7.94 0.03
CA SER A 352 3.62 9.00 0.93
C SER A 352 4.01 10.42 0.51
N ALA A 353 5.25 10.62 0.04
CA ALA A 353 5.68 11.93 -0.44
C ALA A 353 4.91 12.39 -1.70
N ARG A 354 4.58 11.45 -2.60
CA ARG A 354 3.77 11.73 -3.79
C ARG A 354 2.29 11.93 -3.41
N GLN A 355 1.78 11.18 -2.42
CA GLN A 355 0.45 11.40 -1.85
C GLN A 355 0.33 12.82 -1.28
N GLU A 356 1.34 13.28 -0.52
CA GLU A 356 1.35 14.63 0.05
C GLU A 356 1.22 15.71 -1.05
N LEU A 357 1.95 15.57 -2.14
CA LEU A 357 1.90 16.50 -3.27
C LEU A 357 0.56 16.43 -4.04
N ALA A 358 -0.08 15.26 -4.03
CA ALA A 358 -1.33 15.04 -4.75
C ALA A 358 -2.57 15.59 -4.03
N MET A 359 -2.48 15.97 -2.75
CA MET A 359 -3.63 16.49 -2.00
C MET A 359 -4.29 17.68 -2.70
N SER A 360 -5.64 17.73 -2.63
CA SER A 360 -6.43 18.86 -3.14
C SER A 360 -6.17 20.10 -2.31
N HIS A 361 -6.20 19.95 -0.99
CA HIS A 361 -5.82 20.99 -0.04
C HIS A 361 -4.76 20.48 0.92
N ARG A 362 -3.78 21.32 1.20
CA ARG A 362 -2.69 21.01 2.11
C ARG A 362 -2.39 22.20 3.02
N VAL A 363 -2.40 21.94 4.33
CA VAL A 363 -2.01 22.91 5.36
C VAL A 363 -0.62 22.52 5.85
N GLU A 364 0.36 23.37 5.58
CA GLU A 364 1.73 23.20 6.04
C GLU A 364 1.83 23.42 7.56
N LEU A 365 2.64 22.61 8.21
CA LEU A 365 2.97 22.74 9.64
C LEU A 365 4.47 23.09 9.79
N PRO A 366 4.85 24.35 9.66
CA PRO A 366 6.25 24.77 9.72
C PRO A 366 6.88 24.48 11.09
N PRO A 367 8.21 24.24 11.16
CA PRO A 367 8.90 23.87 12.40
C PRO A 367 8.80 24.91 13.53
N ILE A 368 8.45 26.16 13.21
CA ILE A 368 8.29 27.25 14.19
C ILE A 368 7.06 27.05 15.10
N LEU A 369 6.05 26.30 14.64
CA LEU A 369 4.86 26.04 15.45
C LEU A 369 5.21 25.20 16.68
N THR A 370 4.70 25.63 17.82
CA THR A 370 4.71 24.85 19.05
C THR A 370 3.87 23.57 18.88
N GLU A 371 4.06 22.59 19.77
CA GLU A 371 3.31 21.34 19.73
C GLU A 371 1.80 21.56 19.94
N ASP A 372 1.43 22.51 20.80
CA ASP A 372 0.03 22.88 21.06
C ASP A 372 -0.62 23.54 19.84
N GLU A 373 0.09 24.44 19.15
CA GLU A 373 -0.39 25.06 17.90
C GLU A 373 -0.58 23.99 16.81
N ARG A 374 0.37 23.06 16.65
CA ARG A 374 0.26 21.94 15.70
C ARG A 374 -0.93 21.05 16.03
N ASN A 375 -1.09 20.65 17.30
CA ASN A 375 -2.24 19.86 17.75
C ASN A 375 -3.56 20.60 17.48
N SER A 376 -3.61 21.92 17.66
CA SER A 376 -4.80 22.73 17.39
C SER A 376 -5.16 22.74 15.90
N VAL A 377 -4.16 22.90 15.01
CA VAL A 377 -4.38 22.82 13.55
C VAL A 377 -4.85 21.42 13.16
N ILE A 378 -4.19 20.37 13.64
CA ILE A 378 -4.56 18.97 13.32
C ILE A 378 -5.95 18.65 13.85
N ALA A 379 -6.28 19.07 15.08
CA ALA A 379 -7.59 18.84 15.70
C ALA A 379 -8.74 19.54 14.96
N SER A 380 -8.47 20.63 14.22
CA SER A 380 -9.46 21.32 13.40
C SER A 380 -9.70 20.66 12.03
N ALA A 381 -8.82 19.75 11.61
CA ALA A 381 -8.98 19.05 10.35
C ALA A 381 -10.12 18.01 10.41
N MET A 382 -10.76 17.78 9.27
CA MET A 382 -11.84 16.80 9.16
C MET A 382 -11.31 15.39 9.39
N PRO A 383 -12.04 14.52 10.13
CA PRO A 383 -11.72 13.09 10.21
C PRO A 383 -11.63 12.48 8.80
N GLY A 384 -10.67 11.61 8.59
CA GLY A 384 -10.29 11.11 7.27
C GLY A 384 -9.15 11.90 6.61
N SER A 385 -8.82 13.12 7.08
CA SER A 385 -7.62 13.84 6.59
C SER A 385 -6.35 13.03 6.81
N LEU A 386 -5.34 13.27 5.97
CA LEU A 386 -4.06 12.59 5.99
C LEU A 386 -3.01 13.48 6.67
N LEU A 387 -2.24 12.88 7.57
CA LEU A 387 -1.11 13.56 8.22
C LEU A 387 0.19 13.02 7.65
N PHE A 388 0.99 13.89 7.06
CA PHE A 388 2.24 13.55 6.42
C PHE A 388 3.45 13.88 7.28
N GLN A 389 4.43 12.99 7.29
CA GLN A 389 5.77 13.21 7.83
C GLN A 389 6.79 12.50 6.93
N PRO A 390 8.08 12.82 6.99
CA PRO A 390 9.07 12.17 6.13
C PRO A 390 8.99 10.65 6.19
N GLY A 391 8.70 10.04 5.02
CA GLY A 391 8.60 8.58 4.85
C GLY A 391 7.36 7.91 5.43
N GLN A 392 6.35 8.66 5.90
CA GLN A 392 5.15 8.11 6.50
C GLN A 392 3.90 8.98 6.30
N VAL A 393 2.75 8.33 6.30
CA VAL A 393 1.43 8.96 6.31
C VAL A 393 0.51 8.23 7.29
N SER A 394 -0.44 8.95 7.88
CA SER A 394 -1.46 8.40 8.76
C SER A 394 -2.84 9.00 8.50
N VAL A 395 -3.90 8.28 8.89
CA VAL A 395 -5.30 8.75 8.76
C VAL A 395 -5.75 9.36 10.07
N LEU A 396 -6.16 10.62 10.05
CA LEU A 396 -6.79 11.28 11.20
C LEU A 396 -8.19 10.70 11.43
N LEU A 397 -8.42 10.14 12.60
CA LEU A 397 -9.75 9.63 12.98
C LEU A 397 -10.62 10.71 13.64
N GLY A 398 -10.01 11.77 14.11
CA GLY A 398 -10.64 12.85 14.87
C GLY A 398 -9.94 13.08 16.20
N THR A 399 -10.67 13.68 17.15
CA THR A 399 -10.14 14.00 18.47
C THR A 399 -10.84 13.21 19.58
N THR A 400 -10.15 12.97 20.69
CA THR A 400 -10.76 12.44 21.93
C THR A 400 -11.70 13.45 22.56
N HIS A 401 -12.39 13.09 23.64
CA HIS A 401 -13.19 14.04 24.44
C HIS A 401 -12.34 15.17 25.05
N GLU A 402 -11.04 14.94 25.22
CA GLU A 402 -10.07 15.93 25.69
C GLU A 402 -9.50 16.78 24.55
N GLY A 403 -9.98 16.64 23.31
CA GLY A 403 -9.51 17.37 22.14
C GLY A 403 -8.18 16.87 21.56
N LYS A 404 -7.65 15.72 21.99
CA LYS A 404 -6.38 15.16 21.49
C LYS A 404 -6.58 14.46 20.15
N PRO A 405 -5.82 14.81 19.09
CA PRO A 405 -5.88 14.13 17.80
C PRO A 405 -5.46 12.66 17.92
N MET A 406 -6.20 11.79 17.24
CA MET A 406 -5.91 10.36 17.17
C MET A 406 -5.84 9.92 15.71
N VAL A 407 -4.88 9.06 15.42
CA VAL A 407 -4.61 8.55 14.07
C VAL A 407 -4.59 7.03 14.02
N LEU A 408 -4.94 6.50 12.85
CA LEU A 408 -4.70 5.11 12.50
C LEU A 408 -3.52 5.09 11.51
N GLN A 409 -2.53 4.25 11.79
CA GLN A 409 -1.29 4.20 11.03
C GLN A 409 -0.61 2.83 11.05
N ALA A 410 0.06 2.48 9.96
CA ALA A 410 0.94 1.31 9.91
C ALA A 410 2.34 1.71 10.36
N LEU A 411 2.85 1.09 11.42
CA LEU A 411 4.16 1.39 12.00
C LEU A 411 5.06 0.16 12.01
N TYR A 412 6.27 0.32 11.44
CA TYR A 412 7.37 -0.61 11.67
C TYR A 412 7.98 -0.40 13.06
N GLN A 413 8.33 0.85 13.38
CA GLN A 413 9.00 1.21 14.64
C GLN A 413 8.50 2.55 15.18
N CYS A 414 8.63 2.72 16.48
CA CYS A 414 8.46 4.01 17.17
C CYS A 414 9.39 4.06 18.38
N GLY A 415 9.62 5.26 18.93
CA GLY A 415 10.33 5.46 20.18
C GLY A 415 9.37 5.43 21.38
N ALA A 416 9.85 4.98 22.51
CA ALA A 416 9.18 5.12 23.80
C ALA A 416 10.14 5.79 24.80
N SER A 417 9.62 6.54 25.77
CA SER A 417 10.44 7.12 26.83
C SER A 417 10.94 6.03 27.76
N GLY A 418 12.25 5.84 27.81
CA GLY A 418 12.93 4.91 28.72
C GLY A 418 13.68 5.65 29.84
N LEU A 419 14.23 4.90 30.79
CA LEU A 419 15.00 5.45 31.91
C LEU A 419 16.27 6.21 31.46
N ASN A 420 16.85 5.82 30.32
CA ASN A 420 18.09 6.37 29.77
C ASN A 420 17.88 7.13 28.45
N GLY A 421 16.65 7.58 28.15
CA GLY A 421 16.31 8.27 26.91
C GLY A 421 15.24 7.54 26.10
N THR A 422 15.27 7.69 24.76
CA THR A 422 14.31 7.03 23.87
C THR A 422 14.72 5.59 23.59
N GLU A 423 13.85 4.64 23.93
CA GLU A 423 14.00 3.23 23.58
C GLU A 423 13.18 2.92 22.31
N MET A 424 13.79 2.24 21.33
CA MET A 424 13.10 1.84 20.11
C MET A 424 12.21 0.63 20.33
N GLN A 425 10.98 0.72 19.85
CA GLN A 425 9.97 -0.31 19.87
C GLN A 425 9.57 -0.68 18.44
N TYR A 426 9.27 -1.95 18.23
CA TYR A 426 8.94 -2.51 16.91
C TYR A 426 7.54 -3.13 16.92
N PRO A 427 6.46 -2.31 16.92
CA PRO A 427 5.10 -2.83 16.89
C PRO A 427 4.81 -3.64 15.63
N CYS A 428 5.43 -3.31 14.50
CA CYS A 428 5.29 -3.99 13.21
C CYS A 428 3.82 -4.23 12.83
N ARG A 429 2.95 -3.25 13.03
CA ARG A 429 1.52 -3.38 12.80
C ARG A 429 0.78 -2.08 12.55
N VAL A 430 -0.46 -2.22 12.11
CA VAL A 430 -1.43 -1.11 12.09
C VAL A 430 -2.00 -0.89 13.49
N LEU A 431 -1.94 0.34 13.96
CA LEU A 431 -2.38 0.69 15.30
C LEU A 431 -3.09 2.06 15.34
N LEU A 432 -3.93 2.20 16.36
CA LEU A 432 -4.50 3.48 16.79
C LEU A 432 -3.52 4.14 17.78
N SER A 433 -3.20 5.40 17.57
CA SER A 433 -2.30 6.13 18.47
C SER A 433 -2.62 7.62 18.54
N SER A 434 -2.15 8.25 19.62
CA SER A 434 -2.00 9.70 19.67
C SER A 434 -0.72 10.13 18.94
N LEU A 435 -0.57 11.42 18.72
CA LEU A 435 0.63 12.01 18.12
C LEU A 435 1.78 12.22 19.12
N ALA A 436 1.61 11.76 20.37
CA ALA A 436 2.66 11.81 21.40
C ALA A 436 3.71 10.69 21.29
N LEU A 437 3.50 9.70 20.39
CA LEU A 437 4.53 8.71 20.08
C LEU A 437 5.82 9.41 19.62
N LEU A 438 6.95 8.84 20.03
CA LEU A 438 8.26 9.35 19.63
C LEU A 438 8.73 8.68 18.33
N GLY A 439 9.40 9.43 17.49
CA GLY A 439 10.18 8.91 16.38
C GLY A 439 11.54 8.39 16.83
N ASP A 440 12.32 7.89 15.88
CA ASP A 440 13.70 7.44 16.06
C ASP A 440 14.66 8.57 16.47
N ASP A 441 14.30 9.81 16.17
CA ASP A 441 15.02 11.02 16.53
C ASP A 441 14.60 11.61 17.91
N GLY A 442 13.74 10.93 18.66
CA GLY A 442 13.23 11.34 19.96
C GLY A 442 12.20 12.47 19.92
N ARG A 443 11.82 12.97 18.73
CA ARG A 443 10.73 13.95 18.60
C ARG A 443 9.39 13.25 18.58
N THR A 444 8.35 13.91 19.10
CA THR A 444 6.97 13.43 18.97
C THR A 444 6.54 13.38 17.50
N PHE A 445 5.62 12.50 17.15
CA PHE A 445 5.04 12.47 15.80
C PHE A 445 4.36 13.81 15.49
N CYS A 446 3.73 14.45 16.48
CA CYS A 446 3.20 15.80 16.32
C CYS A 446 4.24 16.79 15.77
N LYS A 447 5.47 16.77 16.28
CA LYS A 447 6.58 17.63 15.80
C LYS A 447 7.13 17.19 14.44
N ARG A 448 6.94 15.95 14.04
CA ARG A 448 7.44 15.40 12.77
C ARG A 448 6.48 15.63 11.61
N ILE A 449 5.17 15.81 11.87
CA ILE A 449 4.19 16.06 10.82
C ILE A 449 4.55 17.35 10.08
N THR A 450 4.65 17.27 8.77
CA THR A 450 4.98 18.38 7.86
C THR A 450 3.74 19.09 7.35
N SER A 451 2.67 18.31 7.13
CA SER A 451 1.41 18.88 6.61
C SER A 451 0.20 18.01 6.96
N VAL A 452 -0.96 18.64 6.86
CA VAL A 452 -2.29 17.99 6.88
C VAL A 452 -2.89 18.14 5.49
N GLY A 453 -3.27 17.01 4.87
CA GLY A 453 -3.84 16.98 3.52
C GLY A 453 -5.27 16.46 3.48
N THR A 454 -6.07 16.96 2.55
CA THR A 454 -7.42 16.46 2.28
C THR A 454 -7.68 16.31 0.80
N MET A 455 -8.56 15.37 0.44
CA MET A 455 -9.08 15.14 -0.91
C MET A 455 -10.50 15.71 -1.05
N ILE A 456 -10.75 16.85 -0.43
CA ILE A 456 -12.01 17.58 -0.57
C ILE A 456 -11.86 18.54 -1.75
N PRO A 457 -12.92 18.74 -2.59
CA PRO A 457 -12.89 19.67 -3.71
C PRO A 457 -12.68 21.11 -3.28
#